data_09493eb862ab4a9b06d00d3f6672b634
#
_entry.id   09493eb862ab4a9b06d00d3f6672b634
#
_cell.length_a   1.000
_cell.length_b   1.000
_cell.length_c   1.000
_cell.angle_alpha   90.00
_cell.angle_beta   90.00
_cell.angle_gamma   90.00
#
_symmetry.space_group_name_H-M   'P 1'
#
loop_
_entity.id
_entity.type
_entity.pdbx_description
1 polymer ?
#
loop_
_entity_poly.entity_id
_entity_poly.type
_entity_poly.pdbx_seq_one_letter_code
_entity_poly.pdbx_strand_id
1 'polypeptide(L)'
;MSAKTVLYVEDNEYNLKIVRQLLGRTSYRLIEAMDGQLGVETALRELPDLILMDIQLPKLSGLDATRMLRADPKTAAIPIIVITSFALSGDDQKAKNAGASAYLAKPYSPRELLQMIRKLVPEN
;
A
#
# COMPACT_ATOMS: atom_id res chain seq x y z
N MET A 1 21.10 -11.41 -1.60
CA MET A 1 19.66 -11.56 -1.26
C MET A 1 18.83 -10.53 -2.00
N SER A 2 17.62 -10.91 -2.35
CA SER A 2 16.72 -10.03 -3.08
C SER A 2 16.25 -8.86 -2.21
N ALA A 3 16.10 -7.68 -2.81
CA ALA A 3 15.47 -6.55 -2.15
C ALA A 3 14.01 -6.87 -1.87
N LYS A 4 13.47 -6.33 -0.80
CA LYS A 4 12.04 -6.43 -0.51
C LYS A 4 11.28 -5.50 -1.46
N THR A 5 10.18 -5.98 -2.01
CA THR A 5 9.39 -5.26 -2.99
C THR A 5 8.15 -4.65 -2.34
N VAL A 6 7.95 -3.35 -2.59
CA VAL A 6 6.78 -2.60 -2.13
C VAL A 6 5.95 -2.22 -3.35
N LEU A 7 4.67 -2.58 -3.35
CA LEU A 7 3.73 -2.13 -4.36
C LEU A 7 2.97 -0.92 -3.82
N TYR A 8 2.96 0.18 -4.56
CA TYR A 8 2.18 1.35 -4.21
C TYR A 8 1.06 1.53 -5.23
N VAL A 9 -0.19 1.43 -4.77
CA VAL A 9 -1.37 1.62 -5.60
C VAL A 9 -1.88 3.03 -5.37
N GLU A 10 -1.67 3.91 -6.35
CA GLU A 10 -1.93 5.33 -6.25
C GLU A 10 -2.07 5.91 -7.65
N ASP A 11 -3.08 6.75 -7.88
CA ASP A 11 -3.30 7.36 -9.20
C ASP A 11 -2.71 8.78 -9.31
N ASN A 12 -2.28 9.39 -8.22
CA ASN A 12 -1.76 10.75 -8.21
C ASN A 12 -0.24 10.74 -8.37
N GLU A 13 0.25 11.34 -9.46
CA GLU A 13 1.68 11.36 -9.77
C GLU A 13 2.51 12.07 -8.70
N TYR A 14 1.96 13.12 -8.09
CA TYR A 14 2.67 13.84 -7.03
C TYR A 14 2.93 12.92 -5.83
N ASN A 15 1.93 12.15 -5.43
CA ASN A 15 2.06 11.20 -4.32
C ASN A 15 3.03 10.07 -4.66
N LEU A 16 2.98 9.57 -5.90
CA LEU A 16 3.91 8.55 -6.36
C LEU A 16 5.35 9.05 -6.29
N LYS A 17 5.58 10.29 -6.72
CA LYS A 17 6.91 10.89 -6.71
C LYS A 17 7.49 10.97 -5.30
N ILE A 18 6.67 11.34 -4.31
CA ILE A 18 7.11 11.42 -2.91
C ILE A 18 7.62 10.05 -2.44
N VAL A 19 6.87 9.00 -2.71
CA VAL A 19 7.25 7.65 -2.28
C VAL A 19 8.45 7.13 -3.07
N ARG A 20 8.55 7.45 -4.37
CA ARG A 20 9.74 7.10 -5.16
C ARG A 20 11.00 7.70 -4.54
N GLN A 21 10.95 8.96 -4.14
CA GLN A 21 12.09 9.63 -3.51
C GLN A 21 12.40 9.03 -2.15
N LEU A 22 11.38 8.74 -1.37
CA LEU A 22 11.54 8.15 -0.05
C LEU A 22 12.22 6.78 -0.14
N LEU A 23 11.70 5.89 -0.96
CA LEU A 23 12.21 4.53 -1.07
C LEU A 23 13.48 4.45 -1.91
N GLY A 24 13.75 5.47 -2.74
CA GLY A 24 14.99 5.54 -3.52
C GLY A 24 16.26 5.62 -2.68
N ARG A 25 16.13 5.94 -1.41
CA ARG A 25 17.25 6.00 -0.45
C ARG A 25 17.37 4.73 0.39
N THR A 26 16.59 3.73 0.06
CA THR A 26 16.53 2.48 0.82
C THR A 26 16.86 1.31 -0.11
N SER A 27 16.91 0.10 0.46
CA SER A 27 17.08 -1.10 -0.33
C SER A 27 15.76 -1.66 -0.88
N TYR A 28 14.62 -1.02 -0.55
CA TYR A 28 13.32 -1.46 -1.07
C TYR A 28 13.22 -1.22 -2.58
N ARG A 29 12.62 -2.18 -3.26
CA ARG A 29 12.26 -2.04 -4.67
C ARG A 29 10.80 -1.60 -4.75
N LEU A 30 10.51 -0.53 -5.50
CA LEU A 30 9.16 0.00 -5.63
C LEU A 30 8.56 -0.41 -6.97
N ILE A 31 7.33 -0.93 -6.95
CA ILE A 31 6.51 -1.10 -8.15
C ILE A 31 5.21 -0.32 -7.93
N GLU A 32 4.60 0.14 -9.03
CA GLU A 32 3.47 1.06 -8.97
C GLU A 32 2.29 0.55 -9.80
N ALA A 33 1.07 0.86 -9.34
CA ALA A 33 -0.14 0.63 -10.10
C ALA A 33 -1.04 1.84 -9.90
N MET A 34 -1.69 2.33 -10.96
CA MET A 34 -2.39 3.60 -10.94
C MET A 34 -3.90 3.50 -10.72
N ASP A 35 -4.43 2.32 -10.54
CA ASP A 35 -5.83 2.12 -10.14
C ASP A 35 -5.97 0.84 -9.35
N GLY A 36 -7.14 0.67 -8.71
CA GLY A 36 -7.37 -0.46 -7.82
C GLY A 36 -7.35 -1.81 -8.53
N GLN A 37 -7.86 -1.88 -9.75
CA GLN A 37 -7.87 -3.11 -10.52
C GLN A 37 -6.45 -3.53 -10.92
N LEU A 38 -5.65 -2.59 -11.44
CA LEU A 38 -4.24 -2.83 -11.74
C LEU A 38 -3.46 -3.19 -10.48
N GLY A 39 -3.82 -2.59 -9.34
CA GLY A 39 -3.20 -2.92 -8.08
C GLY A 39 -3.38 -4.38 -7.70
N VAL A 40 -4.62 -4.89 -7.81
CA VAL A 40 -4.90 -6.29 -7.53
C VAL A 40 -4.18 -7.21 -8.51
N GLU A 41 -4.25 -6.90 -9.81
CA GLU A 41 -3.59 -7.70 -10.84
C GLU A 41 -2.07 -7.74 -10.64
N THR A 42 -1.49 -6.58 -10.33
CA THR A 42 -0.04 -6.48 -10.10
C THR A 42 0.36 -7.27 -8.85
N ALA A 43 -0.42 -7.17 -7.78
CA ALA A 43 -0.12 -7.91 -6.55
C ALA A 43 -0.17 -9.41 -6.78
N LEU A 44 -1.15 -9.89 -7.54
CA LEU A 44 -1.27 -11.32 -7.84
C LEU A 44 -0.12 -11.82 -8.72
N ARG A 45 0.36 -10.99 -9.64
CA ARG A 45 1.46 -11.35 -10.54
C ARG A 45 2.83 -11.25 -9.88
N GLU A 46 3.07 -10.15 -9.16
CA GLU A 46 4.40 -9.84 -8.63
C GLU A 46 4.61 -10.33 -7.20
N LEU A 47 3.55 -10.60 -6.47
CA LEU A 47 3.60 -11.05 -5.07
C LEU A 47 4.54 -10.20 -4.22
N PRO A 48 4.27 -8.88 -4.10
CA PRO A 48 5.15 -8.00 -3.34
C PRO A 48 5.20 -8.36 -1.87
N ASP A 49 6.21 -7.87 -1.18
CA ASP A 49 6.38 -8.10 0.25
C ASP A 49 5.47 -7.18 1.09
N LEU A 50 5.08 -6.04 0.52
CA LEU A 50 4.22 -5.06 1.19
C LEU A 50 3.41 -4.31 0.14
N ILE A 51 2.19 -3.92 0.49
CA ILE A 51 1.34 -3.11 -0.38
C ILE A 51 0.96 -1.82 0.35
N LEU A 52 1.17 -0.69 -0.32
CA LEU A 52 0.64 0.61 0.09
C LEU A 52 -0.59 0.87 -0.77
N MET A 53 -1.75 1.05 -0.15
CA MET A 53 -3.02 1.12 -0.85
C MET A 53 -3.76 2.41 -0.52
N ASP A 54 -3.92 3.29 -1.51
CA ASP A 54 -4.78 4.46 -1.36
C ASP A 54 -6.24 4.01 -1.34
N ILE A 55 -7.08 4.64 -0.52
CA ILE A 55 -8.51 4.34 -0.49
C ILE A 55 -9.20 4.85 -1.75
N GLN A 56 -8.85 6.06 -2.19
CA GLN A 56 -9.54 6.73 -3.29
C GLN A 56 -8.86 6.46 -4.62
N LEU A 57 -9.28 5.42 -5.29
CA LEU A 57 -8.71 4.98 -6.56
C LEU A 57 -9.79 4.88 -7.63
N PRO A 58 -9.44 5.12 -8.91
CA PRO A 58 -10.36 4.85 -10.02
C PRO A 58 -10.60 3.35 -10.16
N LYS A 59 -11.73 3.02 -10.76
CA LYS A 59 -12.16 1.67 -11.15
C LYS A 59 -12.51 0.76 -9.98
N LEU A 60 -11.66 0.68 -8.97
CA LEU A 60 -11.89 -0.16 -7.80
C LEU A 60 -11.30 0.56 -6.59
N SER A 61 -12.12 0.80 -5.56
CA SER A 61 -11.64 1.49 -4.36
C SER A 61 -10.55 0.69 -3.65
N GLY A 62 -9.69 1.39 -2.91
CA GLY A 62 -8.62 0.73 -2.16
C GLY A 62 -9.14 -0.23 -1.11
N LEU A 63 -10.31 0.05 -0.52
CA LEU A 63 -10.93 -0.86 0.45
C LEU A 63 -11.39 -2.14 -0.22
N ASP A 64 -12.03 -2.03 -1.38
CA ASP A 64 -12.47 -3.21 -2.13
C ASP A 64 -11.29 -4.01 -2.65
N ALA A 65 -10.24 -3.31 -3.13
CA ALA A 65 -9.01 -3.98 -3.55
C ALA A 65 -8.38 -4.77 -2.39
N THR A 66 -8.36 -4.17 -1.21
CA THR A 66 -7.85 -4.83 0.00
C THR A 66 -8.64 -6.10 0.32
N ARG A 67 -9.97 -6.02 0.25
CA ARG A 67 -10.82 -7.20 0.49
C ARG A 67 -10.52 -8.32 -0.51
N MET A 68 -10.35 -7.96 -1.78
CA MET A 68 -10.04 -8.93 -2.83
C MET A 68 -8.70 -9.61 -2.59
N LEU A 69 -7.69 -8.83 -2.17
CA LEU A 69 -6.37 -9.38 -1.88
C LEU A 69 -6.40 -10.31 -0.68
N ARG A 70 -7.18 -9.98 0.35
CA ARG A 70 -7.33 -10.85 1.51
C ARG A 70 -8.10 -12.14 1.20
N ALA A 71 -8.97 -12.10 0.21
CA ALA A 71 -9.75 -13.27 -0.20
C ALA A 71 -8.96 -14.27 -1.04
N ASP A 72 -7.85 -13.85 -1.65
CA ASP A 72 -7.03 -14.72 -2.49
C ASP A 72 -5.89 -15.34 -1.66
N PRO A 73 -5.74 -16.67 -1.64
CA PRO A 73 -4.68 -17.30 -0.85
C PRO A 73 -3.27 -16.84 -1.18
N LYS A 74 -3.03 -16.41 -2.42
CA LYS A 74 -1.69 -15.95 -2.84
C LYS A 74 -1.28 -14.65 -2.20
N THR A 75 -2.25 -13.78 -1.89
CA THR A 75 -2.00 -12.43 -1.37
C THR A 75 -2.53 -12.24 0.05
N ALA A 76 -3.22 -13.22 0.61
CA ALA A 76 -3.92 -13.09 1.90
C ALA A 76 -3.00 -12.70 3.05
N ALA A 77 -1.72 -13.06 3.01
CA ALA A 77 -0.78 -12.78 4.10
C ALA A 77 0.12 -11.57 3.85
N ILE A 78 0.02 -10.91 2.68
CA ILE A 78 0.86 -9.76 2.38
C ILE A 78 0.42 -8.56 3.25
N PRO A 79 1.33 -7.92 4.00
CA PRO A 79 0.96 -6.73 4.76
C PRO A 79 0.46 -5.61 3.86
N ILE A 80 -0.63 -4.96 4.25
CA ILE A 80 -1.23 -3.85 3.50
C ILE A 80 -1.36 -2.65 4.42
N ILE A 81 -0.75 -1.52 4.03
CA ILE A 81 -0.94 -0.23 4.68
C ILE A 81 -1.93 0.56 3.85
N VAL A 82 -3.09 0.85 4.42
CA VAL A 82 -4.10 1.69 3.75
C VAL A 82 -3.81 3.14 4.05
N ILE A 83 -3.76 3.97 3.01
CA ILE A 83 -3.45 5.39 3.10
C ILE A 83 -4.66 6.18 2.59
N THR A 84 -5.08 7.20 3.32
CA THR A 84 -6.23 8.01 2.93
C THR A 84 -5.96 9.50 3.08
N SER A 85 -6.51 10.31 2.15
CA SER A 85 -6.48 11.76 2.23
C SER A 85 -7.53 12.30 3.20
N PHE A 86 -8.52 11.50 3.55
CA PHE A 86 -9.63 11.93 4.41
C PHE A 86 -9.61 11.12 5.70
N ALA A 87 -9.20 11.78 6.78
CA ALA A 87 -9.28 11.20 8.11
C ALA A 87 -10.71 11.38 8.66
N LEU A 88 -11.69 10.86 7.92
CA LEU A 88 -13.07 10.91 8.36
C LEU A 88 -13.29 9.88 9.47
N SER A 89 -14.24 10.21 10.34
CA SER A 89 -14.62 9.30 11.41
C SER A 89 -15.01 7.92 10.84
N GLY A 90 -14.36 6.89 11.31
CA GLY A 90 -14.65 5.52 10.91
C GLY A 90 -13.81 4.97 9.76
N ASP A 91 -12.97 5.79 9.10
CA ASP A 91 -12.14 5.29 7.99
C ASP A 91 -11.10 4.27 8.46
N ASP A 92 -10.54 4.48 9.64
CA ASP A 92 -9.61 3.52 10.24
C ASP A 92 -10.30 2.18 10.50
N GLN A 93 -11.54 2.21 10.96
CA GLN A 93 -12.31 0.99 11.22
C GLN A 93 -12.66 0.30 9.89
N LYS A 94 -13.00 1.07 8.86
CA LYS A 94 -13.28 0.51 7.53
C LYS A 94 -12.05 -0.18 6.94
N ALA A 95 -10.88 0.43 7.10
CA ALA A 95 -9.63 -0.16 6.64
C ALA A 95 -9.34 -1.47 7.38
N LYS A 96 -9.49 -1.47 8.69
CA LYS A 96 -9.30 -2.65 9.51
C LYS A 96 -10.27 -3.76 9.11
N ASN A 97 -11.54 -3.42 8.92
CA ASN A 97 -12.57 -4.39 8.51
C ASN A 97 -12.31 -4.98 7.13
N ALA A 98 -11.66 -4.21 6.25
CA ALA A 98 -11.26 -4.69 4.93
C ALA A 98 -10.05 -5.61 4.98
N GLY A 99 -9.33 -5.65 6.11
CA GLY A 99 -8.18 -6.52 6.29
C GLY A 99 -6.83 -5.82 6.24
N ALA A 100 -6.81 -4.48 6.35
CA ALA A 100 -5.55 -3.73 6.36
C ALA A 100 -4.71 -4.08 7.60
N SER A 101 -3.39 -4.15 7.40
CA SER A 101 -2.45 -4.38 8.50
C SER A 101 -2.19 -3.11 9.28
N ALA A 102 -2.28 -1.95 8.62
CA ALA A 102 -2.08 -0.64 9.23
C ALA A 102 -2.82 0.42 8.43
N TYR A 103 -2.99 1.57 9.03
CA TYR A 103 -3.73 2.70 8.46
C TYR A 103 -2.90 3.97 8.67
N LEU A 104 -2.81 4.79 7.63
CA LEU A 104 -2.08 6.05 7.68
C LEU A 104 -2.88 7.15 7.00
N ALA A 105 -3.15 8.24 7.73
CA ALA A 105 -3.90 9.37 7.20
C ALA A 105 -2.95 10.43 6.63
N LYS A 106 -3.30 11.00 5.47
CA LYS A 106 -2.59 12.15 4.91
C LYS A 106 -3.08 13.43 5.60
N PRO A 107 -2.24 14.43 5.80
CA PRO A 107 -0.82 14.39 5.50
C PRO A 107 -0.04 13.58 6.53
N TYR A 108 0.94 12.83 6.06
CA TYR A 108 1.84 12.09 6.93
C TYR A 108 3.27 12.54 6.63
N SER A 109 4.18 12.35 7.60
CA SER A 109 5.58 12.61 7.31
C SER A 109 6.18 11.40 6.59
N PRO A 110 7.12 11.62 5.64
CA PRO A 110 7.81 10.49 5.01
C PRO A 110 8.46 9.55 6.03
N ARG A 111 8.94 10.10 7.15
CA ARG A 111 9.53 9.30 8.21
C ARG A 111 8.52 8.34 8.83
N GLU A 112 7.29 8.79 9.07
CA GLU A 112 6.24 7.93 9.61
C GLU A 112 5.96 6.74 8.69
N LEU A 113 5.83 7.02 7.39
CA LEU A 113 5.58 5.98 6.41
C LEU A 113 6.73 4.98 6.39
N LEU A 114 7.96 5.47 6.34
CA LEU A 114 9.14 4.59 6.29
C LEU A 114 9.26 3.72 7.56
N GLN A 115 8.99 4.31 8.71
CA GLN A 115 9.00 3.55 9.98
C GLN A 115 7.96 2.43 9.96
N MET A 116 6.77 2.72 9.44
CA MET A 116 5.70 1.74 9.35
C MET A 116 6.06 0.61 8.38
N ILE A 117 6.66 0.96 7.23
CA ILE A 117 7.14 -0.03 6.27
C ILE A 117 8.19 -0.94 6.90
N ARG A 118 9.19 -0.36 7.55
CA ARG A 118 10.29 -1.12 8.18
C ARG A 118 9.80 -2.01 9.31
N LYS A 119 8.76 -1.57 10.02
CA LYS A 119 8.18 -2.37 11.10
C LYS A 119 7.50 -3.62 10.57
N LEU A 120 6.78 -3.51 9.46
CA LEU A 120 6.05 -4.63 8.86
C LEU A 120 6.95 -5.51 8.01
N VAL A 121 7.88 -4.91 7.27
CA VAL A 121 8.77 -5.63 6.36
C VAL A 121 10.17 -5.01 6.48
N PRO A 122 11.00 -5.49 7.42
CA PRO A 122 12.36 -4.95 7.56
C PRO A 122 13.18 -5.05 6.29
N GLU A 123 14.07 -4.09 6.07
CA GLU A 123 15.00 -4.12 4.93
C GLU A 123 15.95 -5.30 5.05
N ASN A 124 16.36 -5.77 3.89
CA ASN A 124 17.44 -6.76 3.83
C ASN A 124 18.79 -6.13 4.11
#